data_f0730b41922e7c8459c05f5b66b53a75
#
_entry.id   f0730b41922e7c8459c05f5b66b53a75
#
_cell.length_a   1.000
_cell.length_b   1.000
_cell.length_c   1.000
_cell.angle_alpha   90.00
_cell.angle_beta   90.00
_cell.angle_gamma   90.00
#
_symmetry.space_group_name_H-M   'P 1'
#
loop_
_entity.id
_entity.type
_entity.pdbx_description
1 polymer ?
#
loop_
_entity_poly.entity_id
_entity_poly.type
_entity_poly.pdbx_seq_one_letter_code
_entity_poly.pdbx_strand_id
1 'polypeptide(L)'
;ERFTKEMINPYKSANGDNKTLITILLNINIFYWSIGSNHLLLYHLIIQNMNWPKATLVNMLTVTIGSLLGLWLKQFFSSDIQSIVFQAVGLGTLLIGIKMALKLPEGYLLVFMFSLIIGAILGQWLRVDLIFNDFSDSIKIMIGNNDTQFSEGLITAFLLFCVGSMTIVGALEEGKKNKKELLYVKSLLDGFSSIALASTYGVGVLFSIIPMLIFQGGLTMLASRLKNIFSHKVQ
;
A
#
# COMPACT_ATOMS: atom_id res chain seq x y z
N GLU A 1 -7.73 -37.01 23.04
CA GLU A 1 -8.40 -38.05 23.87
C GLU A 1 -8.07 -37.90 25.37
N ARG A 2 -6.88 -37.49 25.77
CA ARG A 2 -6.53 -37.26 27.20
C ARG A 2 -7.20 -36.03 27.81
N PHE A 3 -7.36 -34.96 27.04
CA PHE A 3 -8.00 -33.73 27.47
C PHE A 3 -9.51 -33.85 27.71
N THR A 4 -10.21 -34.67 26.93
CA THR A 4 -11.65 -34.94 27.11
C THR A 4 -11.95 -35.83 28.34
N LYS A 5 -11.03 -36.66 28.77
CA LYS A 5 -11.22 -37.50 29.99
C LYS A 5 -11.07 -36.72 31.30
N GLU A 6 -10.23 -35.66 31.33
CA GLU A 6 -10.05 -34.83 32.52
C GLU A 6 -11.21 -33.83 32.73
N MET A 7 -11.88 -33.43 31.67
CA MET A 7 -13.03 -32.51 31.77
C MET A 7 -14.36 -33.21 32.21
N ILE A 8 -14.44 -34.54 32.15
CA ILE A 8 -15.65 -35.28 32.55
C ILE A 8 -15.65 -35.63 34.05
N ASN A 9 -14.51 -35.50 34.72
CA ASN A 9 -14.38 -35.91 36.14
C ASN A 9 -15.14 -35.02 37.15
N PRO A 10 -15.32 -33.71 36.96
CA PRO A 10 -16.14 -32.88 37.86
C PRO A 10 -17.65 -33.17 37.77
N TYR A 11 -18.10 -33.82 36.70
CA TYR A 11 -19.52 -34.11 36.48
C TYR A 11 -20.08 -35.23 37.41
N LYS A 12 -19.23 -36.08 37.97
CA LYS A 12 -19.63 -37.22 38.81
C LYS A 12 -19.92 -36.85 40.26
N SER A 13 -19.54 -35.66 40.71
CA SER A 13 -19.59 -35.30 42.13
C SER A 13 -20.63 -34.21 42.50
N ALA A 14 -21.39 -33.66 41.56
CA ALA A 14 -22.32 -32.56 41.84
C ALA A 14 -23.75 -33.04 42.05
N ASN A 15 -24.35 -32.61 43.18
CA ASN A 15 -25.79 -32.76 43.49
C ASN A 15 -26.67 -31.94 42.53
N GLY A 16 -27.92 -32.35 42.32
CA GLY A 16 -28.81 -31.88 41.27
C GLY A 16 -28.88 -30.38 40.93
N ASP A 17 -28.78 -29.52 41.92
CA ASP A 17 -28.88 -28.03 41.71
C ASP A 17 -27.62 -27.38 41.18
N ASN A 18 -26.45 -28.02 41.41
CA ASN A 18 -25.17 -27.52 40.91
C ASN A 18 -24.87 -27.99 39.47
N LYS A 19 -25.56 -29.02 38.97
CA LYS A 19 -25.34 -29.50 37.58
C LYS A 19 -25.70 -28.48 36.52
N THR A 20 -26.80 -27.75 36.72
CA THR A 20 -27.29 -26.74 35.79
C THR A 20 -26.31 -25.55 35.70
N LEU A 21 -25.79 -25.10 36.85
CA LEU A 21 -24.83 -24.00 36.94
C LEU A 21 -23.48 -24.37 36.31
N ILE A 22 -23.00 -25.60 36.57
CA ILE A 22 -21.75 -26.11 35.95
C ILE A 22 -21.94 -26.29 34.42
N THR A 23 -23.10 -26.73 33.96
CA THR A 23 -23.39 -26.85 32.54
C THR A 23 -23.43 -25.50 31.84
N ILE A 24 -24.01 -24.48 32.47
CA ILE A 24 -24.03 -23.09 31.95
C ILE A 24 -22.61 -22.52 31.90
N LEU A 25 -21.81 -22.69 32.95
CA LEU A 25 -20.43 -22.20 33.02
C LEU A 25 -19.52 -22.90 31.99
N LEU A 26 -19.69 -24.22 31.78
CA LEU A 26 -18.96 -24.97 30.75
C LEU A 26 -19.36 -24.51 29.34
N ASN A 27 -20.66 -24.32 29.08
CA ASN A 27 -21.11 -23.82 27.79
C ASN A 27 -20.64 -22.39 27.51
N ILE A 28 -20.58 -21.52 28.53
CA ILE A 28 -20.01 -20.17 28.42
C ILE A 28 -18.50 -20.26 28.13
N ASN A 29 -17.75 -21.11 28.81
CA ASN A 29 -16.32 -21.31 28.58
C ASN A 29 -16.04 -21.90 27.19
N ILE A 30 -16.81 -22.88 26.74
CA ILE A 30 -16.71 -23.47 25.39
C ILE A 30 -17.07 -22.41 24.34
N PHE A 31 -18.06 -21.55 24.60
CA PHE A 31 -18.45 -20.46 23.71
C PHE A 31 -17.34 -19.39 23.60
N TYR A 32 -16.73 -18.98 24.74
CA TYR A 32 -15.60 -18.05 24.75
C TYR A 32 -14.35 -18.68 24.08
N TRP A 33 -14.08 -19.95 24.32
CA TRP A 33 -12.96 -20.66 23.68
C TRP A 33 -13.17 -20.84 22.18
N SER A 34 -14.39 -21.14 21.74
CA SER A 34 -14.77 -21.24 20.33
C SER A 34 -14.66 -19.89 19.60
N ILE A 35 -15.04 -18.78 20.24
CA ILE A 35 -14.89 -17.44 19.66
C ILE A 35 -13.40 -17.08 19.56
N GLY A 36 -12.61 -17.32 20.61
CA GLY A 36 -11.19 -17.02 20.64
C GLY A 36 -10.36 -17.86 19.65
N SER A 37 -10.66 -19.17 19.55
CA SER A 37 -9.97 -20.07 18.61
C SER A 37 -10.35 -19.79 17.15
N ASN A 38 -11.59 -19.42 16.87
CA ASN A 38 -12.00 -19.04 15.53
C ASN A 38 -11.36 -17.71 15.07
N HIS A 39 -11.16 -16.77 15.97
CA HIS A 39 -10.42 -15.54 15.65
C HIS A 39 -8.93 -15.81 15.36
N LEU A 40 -8.29 -16.67 16.15
CA LEU A 40 -6.90 -17.09 15.92
C LEU A 40 -6.75 -17.93 14.65
N LEU A 41 -7.68 -18.84 14.38
CA LEU A 41 -7.72 -19.63 13.14
C LEU A 41 -7.98 -18.73 11.91
N LEU A 42 -8.95 -17.82 12.00
CA LEU A 42 -9.22 -16.82 10.95
C LEU A 42 -7.99 -15.92 10.72
N TYR A 43 -7.34 -15.46 11.80
CA TYR A 43 -6.13 -14.65 11.71
C TYR A 43 -4.98 -15.44 11.05
N HIS A 44 -4.80 -16.71 11.42
CA HIS A 44 -3.79 -17.59 10.83
C HIS A 44 -4.07 -17.91 9.36
N LEU A 45 -5.33 -18.21 9.01
CA LEU A 45 -5.76 -18.44 7.62
C LEU A 45 -5.63 -17.18 6.75
N ILE A 46 -5.91 -15.99 7.32
CA ILE A 46 -5.77 -14.72 6.62
C ILE A 46 -4.29 -14.42 6.35
N ILE A 47 -3.39 -14.70 7.31
CA ILE A 47 -1.95 -14.44 7.15
C ILE A 47 -1.29 -15.47 6.24
N GLN A 48 -1.63 -16.76 6.37
CA GLN A 48 -1.04 -17.84 5.56
C GLN A 48 -1.36 -17.74 4.06
N ASN A 49 -2.55 -17.20 3.72
CA ASN A 49 -2.98 -17.04 2.33
C ASN A 49 -2.73 -15.64 1.76
N MET A 50 -2.09 -14.76 2.53
CA MET A 50 -1.82 -13.39 2.08
C MET A 50 -0.49 -13.35 1.31
N ASN A 51 -0.57 -13.12 0.01
CA ASN A 51 0.61 -12.81 -0.78
C ASN A 51 1.17 -11.47 -0.31
N TRP A 52 2.31 -11.53 0.39
CA TRP A 52 3.03 -10.32 0.78
C TRP A 52 3.41 -9.51 -0.46
N PRO A 53 3.29 -8.19 -0.43
CA PRO A 53 3.60 -7.32 -1.55
C PRO A 53 5.12 -7.18 -1.72
N LYS A 54 5.78 -8.29 -2.14
CA LYS A 54 7.23 -8.38 -2.25
C LYS A 54 7.81 -7.37 -3.24
N ALA A 55 7.13 -7.17 -4.36
CA ALA A 55 7.57 -6.21 -5.34
C ALA A 55 7.40 -4.76 -4.85
N THR A 56 6.38 -4.48 -4.03
CA THR A 56 6.25 -3.19 -3.34
C THR A 56 7.43 -2.95 -2.39
N LEU A 57 7.84 -3.97 -1.63
CA LEU A 57 9.02 -3.85 -0.75
C LEU A 57 10.30 -3.58 -1.53
N VAL A 58 10.48 -4.22 -2.69
CA VAL A 58 11.60 -3.94 -3.59
C VAL A 58 11.51 -2.50 -4.11
N ASN A 59 10.32 -2.02 -4.47
CA ASN A 59 10.12 -0.65 -4.91
C ASN A 59 10.48 0.37 -3.81
N MET A 60 10.04 0.14 -2.59
CA MET A 60 10.42 0.97 -1.43
C MET A 60 11.95 1.00 -1.24
N LEU A 61 12.62 -0.14 -1.37
CA LEU A 61 14.07 -0.23 -1.23
C LEU A 61 14.79 0.58 -2.32
N THR A 62 14.38 0.44 -3.59
CA THR A 62 14.98 1.18 -4.71
C THR A 62 14.74 2.67 -4.59
N VAL A 63 13.53 3.11 -4.21
CA VAL A 63 13.22 4.52 -3.97
C VAL A 63 14.00 5.06 -2.76
N THR A 64 14.17 4.28 -1.70
CA THR A 64 14.98 4.67 -0.54
C THR A 64 16.44 4.89 -0.95
N ILE A 65 17.05 3.91 -1.63
CA ILE A 65 18.44 4.02 -2.10
C ILE A 65 18.58 5.19 -3.07
N GLY A 66 17.67 5.31 -4.04
CA GLY A 66 17.68 6.39 -5.00
C GLY A 66 17.52 7.77 -4.33
N SER A 67 16.61 7.91 -3.36
CA SER A 67 16.43 9.16 -2.62
C SER A 67 17.67 9.52 -1.80
N LEU A 68 18.30 8.55 -1.13
CA LEU A 68 19.53 8.81 -0.38
C LEU A 68 20.69 9.24 -1.30
N LEU A 69 20.84 8.60 -2.45
CA LEU A 69 21.81 9.00 -3.47
C LEU A 69 21.49 10.39 -4.02
N GLY A 70 20.22 10.70 -4.28
CA GLY A 70 19.77 12.02 -4.72
C GLY A 70 20.07 13.11 -3.70
N LEU A 71 19.82 12.85 -2.41
CA LEU A 71 20.14 13.76 -1.31
C LEU A 71 21.66 13.99 -1.20
N TRP A 72 22.45 12.95 -1.39
CA TRP A 72 23.91 13.07 -1.40
C TRP A 72 24.40 13.89 -2.60
N LEU A 73 23.80 13.69 -3.79
CA LEU A 73 24.13 14.44 -4.99
C LEU A 73 23.68 15.92 -4.90
N LYS A 74 22.63 16.22 -4.14
CA LYS A 74 22.09 17.59 -3.96
C LYS A 74 23.18 18.57 -3.52
N GLN A 75 24.10 18.15 -2.68
CA GLN A 75 25.20 19.01 -2.19
C GLN A 75 26.22 19.43 -3.26
N PHE A 76 26.29 18.69 -4.37
CA PHE A 76 27.18 18.97 -5.48
C PHE A 76 26.49 19.76 -6.62
N PHE A 77 25.16 19.89 -6.55
CA PHE A 77 24.39 20.54 -7.60
C PHE A 77 24.15 22.02 -7.23
N SER A 78 24.58 22.91 -8.12
CA SER A 78 24.18 24.32 -8.05
C SER A 78 22.66 24.43 -8.29
N SER A 79 22.06 25.57 -7.89
CA SER A 79 20.63 25.88 -8.14
C SER A 79 20.25 25.73 -9.62
N ASP A 80 21.16 26.10 -10.52
CA ASP A 80 20.93 26.00 -11.97
C ASP A 80 20.89 24.53 -12.43
N ILE A 81 21.79 23.69 -11.91
CA ILE A 81 21.78 22.24 -12.20
C ILE A 81 20.51 21.60 -11.66
N GLN A 82 20.08 21.95 -10.45
CA GLN A 82 18.81 21.44 -9.88
C GLN A 82 17.62 21.84 -10.75
N SER A 83 17.57 23.08 -11.22
CA SER A 83 16.51 23.55 -12.13
C SER A 83 16.47 22.79 -13.45
N ILE A 84 17.64 22.57 -14.07
CA ILE A 84 17.73 21.80 -15.33
C ILE A 84 17.33 20.34 -15.11
N VAL A 85 17.75 19.70 -14.02
CA VAL A 85 17.36 18.34 -13.68
C VAL A 85 15.86 18.25 -13.49
N PHE A 86 15.25 19.23 -12.80
CA PHE A 86 13.80 19.29 -12.61
C PHE A 86 13.05 19.40 -13.93
N GLN A 87 13.48 20.29 -14.83
CA GLN A 87 12.89 20.45 -16.16
C GLN A 87 13.01 19.15 -16.99
N ALA A 88 14.15 18.48 -16.93
CA ALA A 88 14.37 17.21 -17.62
C ALA A 88 13.45 16.10 -17.10
N VAL A 89 13.27 16.00 -15.78
CA VAL A 89 12.33 15.04 -15.16
C VAL A 89 10.89 15.38 -15.56
N GLY A 90 10.51 16.65 -15.54
CA GLY A 90 9.17 17.10 -15.97
C GLY A 90 8.89 16.75 -17.43
N LEU A 91 9.84 17.03 -18.33
CA LEU A 91 9.74 16.67 -19.75
C LEU A 91 9.65 15.15 -19.94
N GLY A 92 10.49 14.38 -19.24
CA GLY A 92 10.45 12.92 -19.28
C GLY A 92 9.09 12.35 -18.83
N THR A 93 8.55 12.90 -17.75
CA THR A 93 7.24 12.50 -17.22
C THR A 93 6.11 12.81 -18.22
N LEU A 94 6.17 14.00 -18.85
CA LEU A 94 5.23 14.40 -19.90
C LEU A 94 5.26 13.40 -21.06
N LEU A 95 6.46 13.05 -21.56
CA LEU A 95 6.62 12.08 -22.66
C LEU A 95 6.09 10.68 -22.28
N ILE A 96 6.32 10.23 -21.06
CA ILE A 96 5.77 8.97 -20.56
C ILE A 96 4.23 9.05 -20.54
N GLY A 97 3.65 10.13 -20.05
CA GLY A 97 2.21 10.36 -20.00
C GLY A 97 1.59 10.33 -21.39
N ILE A 98 2.16 11.05 -22.36
CA ILE A 98 1.72 11.04 -23.78
C ILE A 98 1.81 9.61 -24.35
N LYS A 99 2.94 8.92 -24.16
CA LYS A 99 3.11 7.54 -24.63
C LYS A 99 2.07 6.59 -24.05
N MET A 100 1.68 6.77 -22.80
CA MET A 100 0.64 5.98 -22.16
C MET A 100 -0.75 6.32 -22.71
N ALA A 101 -1.06 7.59 -22.89
CA ALA A 101 -2.32 8.04 -23.48
C ALA A 101 -2.52 7.53 -24.92
N LEU A 102 -1.45 7.51 -25.73
CA LEU A 102 -1.47 6.98 -27.09
C LEU A 102 -1.66 5.45 -27.18
N LYS A 103 -1.49 4.72 -26.07
CA LYS A 103 -1.76 3.28 -25.99
C LYS A 103 -3.21 2.94 -25.64
N LEU A 104 -4.07 3.94 -25.49
CA LEU A 104 -5.49 3.69 -25.28
C LEU A 104 -6.08 2.90 -26.44
N PRO A 105 -6.82 1.81 -26.18
CA PRO A 105 -7.52 1.08 -27.24
C PRO A 105 -8.55 1.97 -27.94
N GLU A 106 -8.79 1.72 -29.23
CA GLU A 106 -9.79 2.44 -30.01
C GLU A 106 -11.18 2.35 -29.32
N GLY A 107 -11.90 3.45 -29.28
CA GLY A 107 -13.21 3.55 -28.63
C GLY A 107 -13.20 3.86 -27.13
N TYR A 108 -12.06 3.77 -26.45
CA TYR A 108 -12.00 4.05 -25.00
C TYR A 108 -11.68 5.53 -24.65
N LEU A 109 -11.50 6.38 -25.66
CA LEU A 109 -11.16 7.79 -25.44
C LEU A 109 -12.23 8.51 -24.57
N LEU A 110 -13.51 8.28 -24.85
CA LEU A 110 -14.61 8.88 -24.10
C LEU A 110 -14.61 8.38 -22.64
N VAL A 111 -14.42 7.08 -22.43
CA VAL A 111 -14.34 6.49 -21.09
C VAL A 111 -13.17 7.11 -20.32
N PHE A 112 -12.03 7.28 -20.96
CA PHE A 112 -10.86 7.93 -20.37
C PHE A 112 -11.16 9.39 -19.98
N MET A 113 -11.75 10.18 -20.87
CA MET A 113 -12.12 11.57 -20.61
C MET A 113 -13.11 11.70 -19.44
N PHE A 114 -14.18 10.90 -19.44
CA PHE A 114 -15.15 10.90 -18.34
C PHE A 114 -14.52 10.44 -17.03
N SER A 115 -13.63 9.44 -17.03
CA SER A 115 -12.92 8.99 -15.84
C SER A 115 -12.04 10.09 -15.24
N LEU A 116 -11.37 10.88 -16.08
CA LEU A 116 -10.57 12.03 -15.62
C LEU A 116 -11.46 13.10 -14.99
N ILE A 117 -12.59 13.45 -15.61
CA ILE A 117 -13.52 14.47 -15.10
C ILE A 117 -14.11 14.02 -13.77
N ILE A 118 -14.63 12.80 -13.72
CA ILE A 118 -15.23 12.24 -12.50
C ILE A 118 -14.17 12.12 -11.40
N GLY A 119 -12.97 11.63 -11.74
CA GLY A 119 -11.86 11.53 -10.81
C GLY A 119 -11.44 12.88 -10.24
N ALA A 120 -11.37 13.93 -11.07
CA ALA A 120 -11.06 15.28 -10.63
C ALA A 120 -12.14 15.85 -9.70
N ILE A 121 -13.42 15.68 -10.03
CA ILE A 121 -14.54 16.11 -9.20
C ILE A 121 -14.51 15.40 -7.83
N LEU A 122 -14.33 14.06 -7.83
CA LEU A 122 -14.26 13.27 -6.61
C LEU A 122 -13.03 13.65 -5.77
N GLY A 123 -11.87 13.82 -6.39
CA GLY A 123 -10.64 14.25 -5.73
C GLY A 123 -10.80 15.60 -5.03
N GLN A 124 -11.40 16.56 -5.71
CA GLN A 124 -11.70 17.89 -5.16
C GLN A 124 -12.76 17.83 -4.06
N TRP A 125 -13.81 17.04 -4.24
CA TRP A 125 -14.87 16.88 -3.24
C TRP A 125 -14.37 16.22 -1.95
N LEU A 126 -13.51 15.22 -2.07
CA LEU A 126 -12.88 14.54 -0.94
C LEU A 126 -11.72 15.35 -0.33
N ARG A 127 -11.36 16.49 -0.93
CA ARG A 127 -10.22 17.33 -0.52
C ARG A 127 -8.93 16.52 -0.33
N VAL A 128 -8.63 15.67 -1.31
CA VAL A 128 -7.47 14.77 -1.26
C VAL A 128 -6.16 15.55 -1.12
N ASP A 129 -6.09 16.73 -1.73
CA ASP A 129 -5.00 17.70 -1.62
C ASP A 129 -4.73 18.11 -0.16
N LEU A 130 -5.78 18.43 0.60
CA LEU A 130 -5.66 18.80 2.01
C LEU A 130 -5.18 17.64 2.87
N ILE A 131 -5.71 16.44 2.62
CA ILE A 131 -5.28 15.22 3.35
C ILE A 131 -3.77 15.00 3.17
N PHE A 132 -3.26 15.17 1.94
CA PHE A 132 -1.83 15.03 1.68
C PHE A 132 -0.99 16.16 2.28
N ASN A 133 -1.49 17.38 2.27
CA ASN A 133 -0.80 18.49 2.91
C ASN A 133 -0.73 18.31 4.43
N ASP A 134 -1.83 17.99 5.08
CA ASP A 134 -1.89 17.73 6.53
C ASP A 134 -0.97 16.58 6.94
N PHE A 135 -0.95 15.52 6.13
CA PHE A 135 -0.04 14.38 6.32
C PHE A 135 1.43 14.81 6.18
N SER A 136 1.74 15.58 5.15
CA SER A 136 3.08 16.13 4.91
C SER A 136 3.53 17.04 6.05
N ASP A 137 2.66 17.94 6.51
CA ASP A 137 2.96 18.86 7.60
C ASP A 137 3.15 18.11 8.93
N SER A 138 2.37 17.08 9.17
CA SER A 138 2.57 16.21 10.33
C SER A 138 3.96 15.55 10.34
N ILE A 139 4.43 15.06 9.19
CA ILE A 139 5.77 14.51 9.07
C ILE A 139 6.83 15.60 9.24
N LYS A 140 6.64 16.78 8.65
CA LYS A 140 7.56 17.93 8.81
C LYS A 140 7.80 18.27 10.28
N ILE A 141 6.71 18.38 11.05
CA ILE A 141 6.77 18.67 12.48
C ILE A 141 7.54 17.57 13.21
N MET A 142 7.26 16.31 12.89
CA MET A 142 7.85 15.15 13.55
C MET A 142 9.36 15.04 13.35
N ILE A 143 9.88 15.44 12.17
CA ILE A 143 11.31 15.41 11.84
C ILE A 143 12.03 16.75 12.08
N GLY A 144 11.30 17.79 12.53
CA GLY A 144 11.87 19.11 12.75
C GLY A 144 12.36 19.79 11.47
N ASN A 145 11.80 19.44 10.32
CA ASN A 145 12.21 19.99 9.03
C ASN A 145 11.31 21.17 8.64
N ASN A 146 11.93 22.34 8.43
CA ASN A 146 11.25 23.55 7.98
C ASN A 146 11.39 23.81 6.47
N ASP A 147 11.86 22.84 5.70
CA ASP A 147 12.03 23.00 4.24
C ASP A 147 10.65 23.15 3.56
N THR A 148 10.50 24.23 2.82
CA THR A 148 9.27 24.52 2.07
C THR A 148 9.02 23.53 0.93
N GLN A 149 10.09 22.95 0.37
CA GLN A 149 10.01 21.98 -0.73
C GLN A 149 9.65 20.56 -0.26
N PHE A 150 9.60 20.33 1.05
CA PHE A 150 9.30 19.00 1.59
C PHE A 150 7.96 18.46 1.10
N SER A 151 6.89 19.26 1.23
CA SER A 151 5.53 18.84 0.85
C SER A 151 5.43 18.61 -0.66
N GLU A 152 6.04 19.49 -1.46
CA GLU A 152 6.10 19.31 -2.92
C GLU A 152 6.83 18.01 -3.29
N GLY A 153 7.97 17.74 -2.68
CA GLY A 153 8.76 16.54 -2.92
C GLY A 153 8.01 15.27 -2.57
N LEU A 154 7.36 15.24 -1.40
CA LEU A 154 6.57 14.12 -0.95
C LEU A 154 5.38 13.84 -1.88
N ILE A 155 4.60 14.89 -2.20
CA ILE A 155 3.38 14.76 -3.02
C ILE A 155 3.77 14.40 -4.46
N THR A 156 4.74 15.08 -5.06
CA THR A 156 5.19 14.83 -6.43
C THR A 156 5.72 13.41 -6.58
N ALA A 157 6.57 12.95 -5.66
CA ALA A 157 7.10 11.60 -5.67
C ALA A 157 5.98 10.56 -5.49
N PHE A 158 5.06 10.78 -4.56
CA PHE A 158 3.91 9.89 -4.37
C PHE A 158 3.07 9.78 -5.64
N LEU A 159 2.67 10.91 -6.23
CA LEU A 159 1.87 10.91 -7.45
C LEU A 159 2.59 10.20 -8.61
N LEU A 160 3.86 10.50 -8.81
CA LEU A 160 4.66 9.87 -9.86
C LEU A 160 4.80 8.36 -9.66
N PHE A 161 5.07 7.93 -8.43
CA PHE A 161 5.34 6.52 -8.13
C PHE A 161 4.07 5.70 -7.95
N CYS A 162 2.96 6.28 -7.48
CA CYS A 162 1.76 5.52 -7.13
C CYS A 162 0.63 5.64 -8.14
N VAL A 163 0.41 6.81 -8.75
CA VAL A 163 -0.77 7.07 -9.59
C VAL A 163 -0.55 6.67 -11.06
N GLY A 164 0.39 5.78 -11.35
CA GLY A 164 0.65 5.25 -12.69
C GLY A 164 -0.11 3.95 -12.98
N SER A 165 -0.48 3.73 -14.24
CA SER A 165 -1.10 2.47 -14.69
C SER A 165 -0.23 1.25 -14.38
N MET A 166 1.10 1.38 -14.44
CA MET A 166 2.02 0.30 -14.08
C MET A 166 1.90 -0.12 -12.62
N THR A 167 1.66 0.82 -11.70
CA THR A 167 1.45 0.52 -10.28
C THR A 167 0.17 -0.27 -10.08
N ILE A 168 -0.93 0.20 -10.65
CA ILE A 168 -2.25 -0.43 -10.49
C ILE A 168 -2.26 -1.81 -11.12
N VAL A 169 -1.86 -1.92 -12.39
CA VAL A 169 -1.83 -3.20 -13.11
C VAL A 169 -0.85 -4.16 -12.46
N GLY A 170 0.34 -3.70 -12.13
CA GLY A 170 1.35 -4.53 -11.49
C GLY A 170 0.96 -5.04 -10.11
N ALA A 171 0.31 -4.19 -9.29
CA ALA A 171 -0.23 -4.59 -7.98
C ALA A 171 -1.35 -5.64 -8.12
N LEU A 172 -2.23 -5.47 -9.13
CA LEU A 172 -3.26 -6.44 -9.46
C LEU A 172 -2.66 -7.77 -9.96
N GLU A 173 -1.62 -7.73 -10.79
CA GLU A 173 -0.94 -8.93 -11.29
C GLU A 173 -0.18 -9.66 -10.17
N GLU A 174 0.54 -8.94 -9.31
CA GLU A 174 1.19 -9.53 -8.15
C GLU A 174 0.17 -10.17 -7.20
N GLY A 175 -0.90 -9.45 -6.86
CA GLY A 175 -1.92 -9.93 -5.93
C GLY A 175 -2.70 -11.12 -6.47
N LYS A 176 -3.16 -11.07 -7.73
CA LYS A 176 -3.98 -12.13 -8.33
C LYS A 176 -3.18 -13.29 -8.89
N LYS A 177 -2.07 -13.02 -9.57
CA LYS A 177 -1.31 -14.01 -10.37
C LYS A 177 0.09 -14.30 -9.81
N ASN A 178 0.52 -13.59 -8.75
CA ASN A 178 1.88 -13.62 -8.20
C ASN A 178 2.96 -13.26 -9.24
N LYS A 179 2.60 -12.49 -10.28
CA LYS A 179 3.51 -11.98 -11.32
C LYS A 179 4.06 -10.64 -10.87
N LYS A 180 5.38 -10.51 -10.79
CA LYS A 180 6.08 -9.36 -10.21
C LYS A 180 6.93 -8.58 -11.21
N GLU A 181 7.07 -9.10 -12.44
CA GLU A 181 7.98 -8.54 -13.45
C GLU A 181 7.69 -7.06 -13.71
N LEU A 182 6.40 -6.71 -13.88
CA LEU A 182 6.00 -5.33 -14.16
C LEU A 182 6.38 -4.38 -13.02
N LEU A 183 6.18 -4.80 -11.76
CA LEU A 183 6.56 -3.99 -10.60
C LEU A 183 8.08 -3.93 -10.39
N TYR A 184 8.83 -4.95 -10.75
CA TYR A 184 10.30 -4.90 -10.68
C TYR A 184 10.87 -3.91 -11.71
N VAL A 185 10.38 -3.94 -12.96
CA VAL A 185 10.76 -2.93 -13.96
C VAL A 185 10.40 -1.53 -13.48
N LYS A 186 9.20 -1.37 -12.91
CA LYS A 186 8.78 -0.11 -12.31
C LYS A 186 9.69 0.32 -11.16
N SER A 187 10.09 -0.60 -10.29
CA SER A 187 10.98 -0.29 -9.15
C SER A 187 12.32 0.30 -9.61
N LEU A 188 12.86 -0.18 -10.72
CA LEU A 188 14.06 0.42 -11.30
C LEU A 188 13.79 1.85 -11.79
N LEU A 189 12.68 2.07 -12.50
CA LEU A 189 12.32 3.41 -12.98
C LEU A 189 12.10 4.39 -11.82
N ASP A 190 11.36 3.96 -10.78
CA ASP A 190 11.11 4.76 -9.60
C ASP A 190 12.41 5.06 -8.84
N GLY A 191 13.33 4.09 -8.73
CA GLY A 191 14.64 4.28 -8.13
C GLY A 191 15.48 5.34 -8.85
N PHE A 192 15.56 5.30 -10.17
CA PHE A 192 16.25 6.34 -10.94
C PHE A 192 15.58 7.71 -10.83
N SER A 193 14.24 7.73 -10.94
CA SER A 193 13.48 8.98 -10.81
C SER A 193 13.62 9.57 -9.41
N SER A 194 13.72 8.75 -8.36
CA SER A 194 13.90 9.23 -6.99
C SER A 194 15.25 9.90 -6.77
N ILE A 195 16.31 9.50 -7.50
CA ILE A 195 17.60 10.22 -7.47
C ILE A 195 17.41 11.66 -7.95
N ALA A 196 16.78 11.83 -9.10
CA ALA A 196 16.55 13.14 -9.68
C ALA A 196 15.61 14.01 -8.82
N LEU A 197 14.48 13.43 -8.36
CA LEU A 197 13.53 14.16 -7.52
C LEU A 197 14.13 14.54 -6.16
N ALA A 198 14.87 13.66 -5.50
CA ALA A 198 15.46 13.94 -4.19
C ALA A 198 16.62 14.94 -4.27
N SER A 199 17.34 14.97 -5.39
CA SER A 199 18.36 16.03 -5.61
C SER A 199 17.74 17.41 -5.75
N THR A 200 16.48 17.50 -6.20
CA THR A 200 15.74 18.76 -6.39
C THR A 200 14.92 19.12 -5.15
N TYR A 201 13.99 18.24 -4.79
CA TYR A 201 13.01 18.49 -3.71
C TYR A 201 13.50 18.13 -2.30
N GLY A 202 14.63 17.42 -2.19
CA GLY A 202 15.20 17.07 -0.91
C GLY A 202 14.52 15.87 -0.24
N VAL A 203 14.48 15.90 1.09
CA VAL A 203 14.12 14.73 1.92
C VAL A 203 12.65 14.34 1.81
N GLY A 204 11.76 15.22 1.35
CA GLY A 204 10.34 14.91 1.15
C GLY A 204 10.11 13.70 0.24
N VAL A 205 10.96 13.52 -0.77
CA VAL A 205 10.91 12.38 -1.69
C VAL A 205 11.14 11.04 -0.96
N LEU A 206 12.06 11.00 -0.01
CA LEU A 206 12.32 9.81 0.81
C LEU A 206 11.06 9.41 1.60
N PHE A 207 10.35 10.39 2.16
CA PHE A 207 9.14 10.11 2.95
C PHE A 207 7.93 9.68 2.12
N SER A 208 7.96 9.83 0.79
CA SER A 208 6.92 9.29 -0.10
C SER A 208 6.79 7.76 -0.06
N ILE A 209 7.78 7.04 0.47
CA ILE A 209 7.70 5.60 0.67
C ILE A 209 6.56 5.19 1.61
N ILE A 210 6.17 6.05 2.56
CA ILE A 210 5.09 5.75 3.51
C ILE A 210 3.74 5.63 2.78
N PRO A 211 3.24 6.69 2.10
CA PRO A 211 2.00 6.58 1.35
C PRO A 211 2.11 5.59 0.17
N MET A 212 3.30 5.38 -0.39
CA MET A 212 3.52 4.36 -1.43
C MET A 212 3.29 2.94 -0.88
N LEU A 213 3.77 2.62 0.33
CA LEU A 213 3.51 1.33 0.96
C LEU A 213 2.00 1.12 1.17
N ILE A 214 1.31 2.13 1.67
CA ILE A 214 -0.13 2.07 1.93
C ILE A 214 -0.89 1.85 0.62
N PHE A 215 -0.60 2.63 -0.41
CA PHE A 215 -1.31 2.57 -1.68
C PHE A 215 -0.97 1.31 -2.48
N GLN A 216 0.29 1.11 -2.86
CA GLN A 216 0.71 -0.01 -3.70
C GLN A 216 0.61 -1.34 -2.96
N GLY A 217 1.05 -1.40 -1.71
CA GLY A 217 0.93 -2.58 -0.86
C GLY A 217 -0.53 -2.93 -0.58
N GLY A 218 -1.35 -1.93 -0.26
CA GLY A 218 -2.79 -2.09 -0.06
C GLY A 218 -3.51 -2.63 -1.29
N LEU A 219 -3.20 -2.12 -2.49
CA LEU A 219 -3.75 -2.63 -3.76
C LEU A 219 -3.36 -4.09 -4.00
N THR A 220 -2.10 -4.46 -3.76
CA THR A 220 -1.63 -5.85 -3.91
C THR A 220 -2.34 -6.79 -2.96
N MET A 221 -2.49 -6.38 -1.69
CA MET A 221 -3.20 -7.17 -0.68
C MET A 221 -4.69 -7.30 -1.00
N LEU A 222 -5.34 -6.21 -1.43
CA LEU A 222 -6.74 -6.22 -1.86
C LEU A 222 -6.95 -7.14 -3.06
N ALA A 223 -6.08 -7.07 -4.05
CA ALA A 223 -6.13 -7.94 -5.22
C ALA A 223 -5.97 -9.43 -4.87
N SER A 224 -5.10 -9.73 -3.89
CA SER A 224 -4.92 -11.09 -3.39
C SER A 224 -6.17 -11.62 -2.68
N ARG A 225 -6.83 -10.79 -1.88
CA ARG A 225 -8.09 -11.16 -1.20
C ARG A 225 -9.24 -11.39 -2.19
N LEU A 226 -9.39 -10.51 -3.18
CA LEU A 226 -10.42 -10.64 -4.20
C LEU A 226 -10.27 -11.94 -5.01
N LYS A 227 -9.03 -12.36 -5.32
CA LYS A 227 -8.79 -13.66 -5.96
C LYS A 227 -9.42 -14.82 -5.19
N ASN A 228 -9.22 -14.85 -3.86
CA ASN A 228 -9.71 -15.92 -3.01
C ASN A 228 -11.24 -15.96 -2.95
N ILE A 229 -11.90 -14.79 -2.94
CA ILE A 229 -13.37 -14.68 -2.93
C ILE A 229 -13.97 -15.21 -4.25
N PHE A 230 -13.38 -14.88 -5.39
CA PHE A 230 -13.90 -15.31 -6.69
C PHE A 230 -13.56 -16.78 -7.02
N SER A 231 -12.47 -17.33 -6.50
CA SER A 231 -12.11 -18.73 -6.69
C SER A 231 -13.05 -19.69 -5.95
N HIS A 232 -13.64 -19.29 -4.83
CA HIS A 232 -14.62 -20.09 -4.07
C HIS A 232 -16.04 -20.12 -4.67
N LYS A 233 -16.36 -19.21 -5.61
CA LYS A 233 -17.70 -19.13 -6.23
C LYS A 233 -17.82 -19.87 -7.57
N VAL A 234 -16.74 -20.45 -8.08
CA VAL A 234 -16.68 -21.10 -9.41
C VAL A 234 -16.39 -22.62 -9.27
N GLN A 235 -16.51 -23.20 -8.11
CA GLN A 235 -16.66 -24.63 -7.88
C GLN A 235 -18.10 -24.87 -7.36
#